data_138aac0503877de507b676adf3b38dac
#
_entry.id   138aac0503877de507b676adf3b38dac
#
_cell.length_a   1.000
_cell.length_b   1.000
_cell.length_c   1.000
_cell.angle_alpha   90.00
_cell.angle_beta   90.00
_cell.angle_gamma   90.00
#
_symmetry.space_group_name_H-M   'P 1'
#
loop_
_entity.id
_entity.type
_entity.pdbx_description
1 polymer ?
#
loop_
_entity_poly.entity_id
_entity_poly.type
_entity_poly.pdbx_seq_one_letter_code
_entity_poly.pdbx_strand_id
1 'polypeptide(L)'
;MVNSVVISGCFKGIVDEELLLKVEGLENHQIVKINISKGFQKELNNYIKENDLISIKGYIEIDDLHRIIIVATKITFLSSKKAQN
;
A
#
# COMPACT_ATOMS: atom_id res chain seq x y z
N MET A 1 5.11 4.55 22.83
CA MET A 1 4.17 3.58 22.24
C MET A 1 4.53 3.31 20.78
N VAL A 2 4.49 2.07 20.40
CA VAL A 2 4.79 1.70 19.02
C VAL A 2 3.47 1.47 18.29
N ASN A 3 3.38 2.05 17.11
CA ASN A 3 2.21 1.94 16.27
C ASN A 3 2.71 1.51 14.90
N SER A 4 2.45 0.27 14.55
CA SER A 4 2.86 -0.19 13.22
C SER A 4 1.84 -1.16 12.68
N VAL A 5 1.71 -1.15 11.36
CA VAL A 5 0.83 -2.06 10.65
C VAL A 5 1.58 -2.65 9.47
N VAL A 6 1.18 -3.85 9.09
CA VAL A 6 1.69 -4.50 7.89
C VAL A 6 0.48 -5.00 7.12
N ILE A 7 0.39 -4.59 5.86
CA ILE A 7 -0.74 -4.95 5.00
C ILE A 7 -0.19 -5.48 3.69
N SER A 8 -0.73 -6.61 3.24
CA SER A 8 -0.32 -7.20 1.97
C SER A 8 -1.50 -7.24 1.02
N GLY A 9 -1.20 -7.11 -0.26
CA GLY A 9 -2.23 -7.17 -1.27
C GLY A 9 -1.69 -6.85 -2.64
N CYS A 10 -2.60 -6.67 -3.57
CA CYS A 10 -2.25 -6.35 -4.95
C CYS A 10 -2.32 -4.86 -5.18
N PHE A 11 -1.28 -4.33 -5.77
CA PHE A 11 -1.22 -2.91 -6.12
C PHE A 11 -2.21 -2.61 -7.22
N LYS A 12 -3.02 -1.58 -7.03
CA LYS A 12 -4.03 -1.20 -8.02
C LYS A 12 -3.81 0.17 -8.63
N GLY A 13 -2.94 0.97 -8.07
CA GLY A 13 -2.67 2.28 -8.63
C GLY A 13 -2.36 3.30 -7.55
N ILE A 14 -2.05 4.50 -8.00
CA ILE A 14 -1.80 5.63 -7.12
C ILE A 14 -2.62 6.80 -7.62
N VAL A 15 -3.40 7.39 -6.74
CA VAL A 15 -4.18 8.58 -7.04
C VAL A 15 -3.81 9.63 -6.03
N ASP A 16 -3.29 10.76 -6.52
CA ASP A 16 -2.75 11.81 -5.66
C ASP A 16 -1.65 11.22 -4.80
N GLU A 17 -1.75 11.29 -3.50
CA GLU A 17 -0.74 10.74 -2.61
C GLU A 17 -1.26 9.50 -1.90
N GLU A 18 -2.17 8.77 -2.55
CA GLU A 18 -2.73 7.56 -1.97
C GLU A 18 -2.45 6.37 -2.87
N LEU A 19 -1.87 5.34 -2.30
CA LEU A 19 -1.67 4.06 -2.95
C LEU A 19 -2.90 3.20 -2.72
N LEU A 20 -3.41 2.61 -3.78
CA LEU A 20 -4.60 1.78 -3.72
C LEU A 20 -4.18 0.31 -3.68
N LEU A 21 -4.62 -0.39 -2.64
CA LEU A 21 -4.22 -1.77 -2.42
C LEU A 21 -5.45 -2.65 -2.27
N LYS A 22 -5.53 -3.69 -3.08
CA LYS A 22 -6.59 -4.69 -2.93
C LYS A 22 -6.09 -5.76 -1.98
N VAL A 23 -6.64 -5.76 -0.76
CA VAL A 23 -6.15 -6.62 0.30
C VAL A 23 -6.77 -8.01 0.17
N GLU A 24 -5.91 -9.02 0.30
CA GLU A 24 -6.36 -10.40 0.25
C GLU A 24 -7.26 -10.71 1.44
N GLY A 25 -8.30 -11.46 1.17
CA GLY A 25 -9.17 -11.91 2.24
C GLY A 25 -10.30 -10.97 2.59
N LEU A 26 -10.30 -9.77 2.07
CA LEU A 26 -11.42 -8.86 2.28
C LEU A 26 -12.52 -9.18 1.28
N GLU A 27 -13.74 -9.24 1.78
CA GLU A 27 -14.88 -9.47 0.92
C GLU A 27 -15.19 -8.23 0.10
N ASN A 28 -15.90 -8.43 -0.99
CA ASN A 28 -16.34 -7.35 -1.86
C ASN A 28 -15.18 -6.58 -2.50
N HIS A 29 -14.00 -7.18 -2.51
CA HIS A 29 -12.86 -6.61 -3.21
C HIS A 29 -12.56 -5.18 -2.79
N GLN A 30 -12.64 -4.93 -1.49
CA GLN A 30 -12.42 -3.59 -0.98
C GLN A 30 -10.99 -3.13 -1.19
N ILE A 31 -10.87 -1.85 -1.50
CA ILE A 31 -9.58 -1.24 -1.73
C ILE A 31 -9.21 -0.44 -0.48
N VAL A 32 -8.00 -0.66 0.00
CA VAL A 32 -7.46 0.10 1.13
C VAL A 32 -6.59 1.22 0.56
N LYS A 33 -6.80 2.43 1.06
CA LYS A 33 -6.02 3.58 0.64
C LYS A 33 -4.92 3.84 1.65
N ILE A 34 -3.71 3.97 1.15
CA ILE A 34 -2.53 4.13 2.01
C ILE A 34 -1.78 5.37 1.55
N ASN A 35 -1.54 6.29 2.47
CA ASN A 35 -0.83 7.52 2.15
C ASN A 35 0.63 7.24 1.91
N ILE A 36 1.15 7.82 0.84
CA ILE A 36 2.58 7.76 0.54
C ILE A 36 3.05 9.16 0.21
N SER A 37 4.31 9.45 0.52
CA SER A 37 4.87 10.75 0.20
C SER A 37 5.13 10.84 -1.30
N LYS A 38 5.25 12.05 -1.81
CA LYS A 38 5.54 12.26 -3.22
C LYS A 38 6.90 11.69 -3.61
N GLY A 39 7.87 11.81 -2.72
CA GLY A 39 9.18 11.24 -2.98
C GLY A 39 9.14 9.73 -3.10
N PHE A 40 8.40 9.11 -2.20
CA PHE A 40 8.22 7.67 -2.19
C PHE A 40 7.51 7.21 -3.46
N GLN A 41 6.46 7.96 -3.84
CA GLN A 41 5.69 7.66 -5.04
C GLN A 41 6.57 7.71 -6.28
N LYS A 42 7.41 8.73 -6.36
CA LYS A 42 8.30 8.90 -7.49
C LYS A 42 9.25 7.71 -7.63
N GLU A 43 9.75 7.26 -6.50
CA GLU A 43 10.64 6.12 -6.48
C GLU A 43 9.92 4.85 -6.94
N LEU A 44 8.71 4.65 -6.44
CA LEU A 44 7.94 3.47 -6.77
C LEU A 44 7.55 3.39 -8.23
N ASN A 45 7.25 4.53 -8.83
CA ASN A 45 6.75 4.55 -10.21
C ASN A 45 7.72 3.90 -11.19
N ASN A 46 8.96 3.73 -10.79
CA ASN A 46 9.96 3.12 -11.68
C ASN A 46 9.88 1.60 -11.71
N TYR A 47 9.26 0.97 -10.71
CA TYR A 47 9.22 -0.49 -10.69
C TYR A 47 7.88 -1.12 -10.40
N ILE A 48 6.91 -0.36 -9.90
CA ILE A 48 5.67 -0.99 -9.49
C ILE A 48 4.70 -1.07 -10.67
N LYS A 49 4.03 -2.17 -10.78
CA LYS A 49 3.04 -2.39 -11.84
C LYS A 49 1.74 -2.85 -11.24
N GLU A 50 0.66 -2.58 -11.96
CA GLU A 50 -0.65 -3.00 -11.51
C GLU A 50 -0.67 -4.51 -11.29
N ASN A 51 -1.27 -4.92 -10.19
CA ASN A 51 -1.41 -6.31 -9.76
C ASN A 51 -0.15 -6.92 -9.17
N ASP A 52 0.91 -6.13 -9.01
CA ASP A 52 2.06 -6.61 -8.24
C ASP A 52 1.62 -6.92 -6.82
N LEU A 53 2.12 -8.01 -6.28
CA LEU A 53 1.84 -8.39 -4.90
C LEU A 53 2.88 -7.74 -4.01
N ILE A 54 2.41 -6.92 -3.09
CA ILE A 54 3.33 -6.16 -2.24
C ILE A 54 2.90 -6.23 -0.78
N SER A 55 3.83 -5.95 0.10
CA SER A 55 3.58 -5.81 1.52
C SER A 55 3.98 -4.40 1.93
N ILE A 56 3.10 -3.72 2.63
CA ILE A 56 3.34 -2.35 3.05
C ILE A 56 3.44 -2.31 4.55
N LYS A 57 4.51 -1.73 5.04
CA LYS A 57 4.69 -1.48 6.45
C LYS A 57 4.53 0.01 6.69
N GLY A 58 3.84 0.36 7.76
CA GLY A 58 3.62 1.75 8.07
C GLY A 58 3.04 1.93 9.45
N TYR A 59 2.36 3.04 9.63
CA TYR A 59 1.76 3.34 10.92
C TYR A 59 0.40 4.00 10.68
N ILE A 60 -0.37 4.10 11.75
CA ILE A 60 -1.72 4.64 11.71
C ILE A 60 -1.72 6.05 12.28
N GLU A 61 -2.40 6.96 11.59
CA GLU A 61 -2.69 8.30 12.09
C GLU A 61 -4.19 8.50 12.11
N ILE A 62 -4.63 9.45 12.91
CA ILE A 62 -6.04 9.86 12.95
C ILE A 62 -6.10 11.29 12.45
N ASP A 63 -6.92 11.56 11.45
CA ASP A 63 -7.02 12.90 10.90
C ASP A 63 -8.02 13.73 11.68
N ASP A 64 -8.22 14.97 11.25
CA ASP A 64 -9.10 15.90 11.94
C ASP A 64 -10.56 15.46 11.95
N LEU A 65 -10.93 14.58 11.04
CA LEU A 65 -12.28 14.05 10.96
C LEU A 65 -12.39 12.71 11.68
N HIS A 66 -11.40 12.36 12.48
CA HIS A 66 -11.36 11.11 13.25
C HIS A 66 -11.34 9.88 12.37
N ARG A 67 -10.78 10.00 11.17
CA ARG A 67 -10.64 8.86 10.27
C ARG A 67 -9.26 8.27 10.42
N ILE A 68 -9.19 6.95 10.26
CA ILE A 68 -7.93 6.24 10.32
C ILE A 68 -7.20 6.40 8.99
N ILE A 69 -5.95 6.82 9.06
CA ILE A 69 -5.10 6.97 7.89
C ILE A 69 -3.88 6.08 8.08
N ILE A 70 -3.57 5.29 7.07
CA ILE A 70 -2.38 4.45 7.09
C ILE A 70 -1.30 5.15 6.28
N VAL A 71 -0.13 5.31 6.87
CA VAL A 71 0.99 5.99 6.23
C VAL A 71 2.08 4.97 5.98
N ALA A 72 2.47 4.82 4.72
CA ALA A 72 3.49 3.84 4.34
C ALA A 72 4.88 4.34 4.69
N THR A 73 5.70 3.46 5.25
CA THR A 73 7.11 3.75 5.49
C THR A 73 8.02 2.83 4.68
N LYS A 74 7.50 1.67 4.29
CA LYS A 74 8.31 0.72 3.55
C LYS A 74 7.39 -0.17 2.70
N ILE A 75 7.83 -0.47 1.49
CA ILE A 75 7.11 -1.38 0.61
C ILE A 75 8.06 -2.48 0.16
N THR A 76 7.59 -3.71 0.29
CA THR A 76 8.35 -4.88 -0.10
C THR A 76 7.59 -5.61 -1.19
N PHE A 77 8.27 -5.95 -2.26
CA PHE A 77 7.66 -6.72 -3.34
C PHE A 77 7.71 -8.19 -2.99
N LEU A 78 6.54 -8.82 -3.00
CA LEU A 78 6.42 -10.22 -2.59
C LEU A 78 6.45 -11.17 -3.77
N SER A 79 5.79 -10.78 -4.88
CA SER A 79 5.75 -11.68 -5.99
C SER A 79 6.90 -11.44 -6.88
N SER A 80 7.46 -12.45 -7.12
CA SER A 80 8.35 -12.42 -8.19
C SER A 80 7.77 -13.36 -9.16
N LYS A 81 6.93 -13.39 -9.23
CA LYS A 81 6.40 -14.26 -9.87
C LYS A 81 6.18 -14.23 -10.99
N LYS A 82 6.51 -13.82 -10.88
CA LYS A 82 6.44 -13.89 -11.70
C LYS A 82 7.14 -14.75 -12.20
N ALA A 83 7.67 -14.74 -11.77
CA ALA A 83 8.27 -15.58 -12.22
C ALA A 83 7.96 -16.87 -12.50
N GLN A 84 7.64 -17.09 -12.29
CA GLN A 84 7.28 -18.09 -12.39
C GLN A 84 6.98 -18.49 -13.22
N ASN A 85 7.17 -18.62 -13.46
CA ASN A 85 6.85 -19.01 -14.18
C ASN A 85 6.76 -19.19 -14.66
#